data_5765347204c419e1edf955be6f4ee50c
#
_entry.id   5765347204c419e1edf955be6f4ee50c
#
_cell.length_a   1.000
_cell.length_b   1.000
_cell.length_c   1.000
_cell.angle_alpha   90.00
_cell.angle_beta   90.00
_cell.angle_gamma   90.00
#
_symmetry.space_group_name_H-M   'P 1'
#
loop_
_entity.id
_entity.type
_entity.pdbx_description
1 polymer ?
#
loop_
_entity_poly.entity_id
_entity_poly.type
_entity_poly.pdbx_seq_one_letter_code
_entity_poly.pdbx_strand_id
1 'polypeptide(L)'
;SGDQPMKKTLYSLMLNEEVVREIDRMAHRMGTNRSALINQILADYTSVVTPERRIENIFHEIEQLVAPARDLVPFFAPHTTSMSLKSSLEYKYRPTVKYEVALYGDKQEGLGELAVIFRTQSAQLLQSMTQFFRLWKRIEDAHLSGVEPDYALYDGKFVRTLSLPPDHDYTSEEIARAISDYVQLFDRLMKAYLAGKYTPPEIEALYCAQQQRAAILI
;
A
#
# COMPACT_ATOMS: atom_id res chain seq x y z
N SER A 1 -17.61 12.50 -14.73
CA SER A 1 -18.09 11.15 -14.98
C SER A 1 -17.30 10.21 -14.10
N GLY A 2 -17.92 9.81 -12.99
CA GLY A 2 -17.31 8.91 -12.04
C GLY A 2 -16.95 7.59 -12.69
N ASP A 3 -15.77 7.10 -12.36
CA ASP A 3 -15.27 5.80 -12.76
C ASP A 3 -16.25 4.75 -12.23
N GLN A 4 -17.15 4.26 -13.08
CA GLN A 4 -18.02 3.16 -12.69
C GLN A 4 -17.17 1.90 -12.59
N PRO A 5 -17.36 1.09 -11.53
CA PRO A 5 -16.62 -0.14 -11.38
C PRO A 5 -16.78 -1.01 -12.63
N MET A 6 -15.66 -1.58 -13.13
CA MET A 6 -15.69 -2.47 -14.30
C MET A 6 -16.54 -3.71 -14.00
N LYS A 7 -17.72 -3.76 -14.61
CA LYS A 7 -18.67 -4.85 -14.41
C LYS A 7 -18.23 -6.10 -15.15
N LYS A 8 -18.15 -7.24 -14.43
CA LYS A 8 -17.96 -8.56 -15.02
C LYS A 8 -19.32 -9.18 -15.33
N THR A 9 -19.46 -9.66 -16.56
CA THR A 9 -20.66 -10.34 -17.05
C THR A 9 -20.27 -11.72 -17.58
N LEU A 10 -21.16 -12.69 -17.40
CA LEU A 10 -20.93 -14.03 -17.91
C LEU A 10 -21.12 -14.06 -19.45
N TYR A 11 -20.09 -14.56 -20.12
CA TYR A 11 -20.11 -14.84 -21.56
C TYR A 11 -19.75 -16.29 -21.79
N SER A 12 -20.39 -16.92 -22.79
CA SER A 12 -20.08 -18.29 -23.23
C SER A 12 -19.20 -18.24 -24.48
N LEU A 13 -18.10 -18.98 -24.46
CA LEU A 13 -17.13 -19.05 -25.53
C LEU A 13 -16.84 -20.50 -25.89
N MET A 14 -16.65 -20.77 -27.17
CA MET A 14 -16.11 -22.05 -27.65
C MET A 14 -14.60 -21.89 -27.84
N LEU A 15 -13.82 -22.69 -27.16
CA LEU A 15 -12.36 -22.69 -27.21
C LEU A 15 -11.84 -24.08 -27.52
N ASN A 16 -10.68 -24.16 -28.19
CA ASN A 16 -9.99 -25.41 -28.41
C ASN A 16 -9.50 -25.99 -27.05
N GLU A 17 -9.67 -27.31 -26.90
CA GLU A 17 -9.26 -28.03 -25.69
C GLU A 17 -7.78 -27.83 -25.34
N GLU A 18 -6.92 -27.79 -26.34
CA GLU A 18 -5.49 -27.57 -26.16
C GLU A 18 -5.20 -26.19 -25.61
N VAL A 19 -5.92 -25.15 -26.09
CA VAL A 19 -5.81 -23.78 -25.58
C VAL A 19 -6.24 -23.73 -24.14
N VAL A 20 -7.37 -24.37 -23.79
CA VAL A 20 -7.88 -24.39 -22.41
C VAL A 20 -6.91 -25.11 -21.48
N ARG A 21 -6.34 -26.25 -21.92
CA ARG A 21 -5.32 -26.95 -21.10
C ARG A 21 -4.09 -26.10 -20.83
N GLU A 22 -3.63 -25.36 -21.82
CA GLU A 22 -2.46 -24.49 -21.64
C GLU A 22 -2.78 -23.29 -20.72
N ILE A 23 -3.96 -22.70 -20.87
CA ILE A 23 -4.45 -21.64 -19.98
C ILE A 23 -4.54 -22.15 -18.53
N ASP A 24 -5.07 -23.34 -18.30
CA ASP A 24 -5.17 -23.92 -16.95
C ASP A 24 -3.79 -24.14 -16.33
N ARG A 25 -2.84 -24.61 -17.12
CA ARG A 25 -1.46 -24.83 -16.68
C ARG A 25 -0.77 -23.50 -16.30
N MET A 26 -0.95 -22.47 -17.11
CA MET A 26 -0.45 -21.13 -16.84
C MET A 26 -1.11 -20.53 -15.60
N ALA A 27 -2.43 -20.62 -15.48
CA ALA A 27 -3.17 -20.11 -14.35
C ALA A 27 -2.70 -20.74 -13.03
N HIS A 28 -2.47 -22.06 -13.03
CA HIS A 28 -1.94 -22.76 -11.87
C HIS A 28 -0.55 -22.23 -11.47
N ARG A 29 0.37 -22.06 -12.41
CA ARG A 29 1.70 -21.51 -12.16
C ARG A 29 1.67 -20.07 -11.62
N MET A 30 0.71 -19.29 -12.09
CA MET A 30 0.54 -17.88 -11.72
C MET A 30 -0.30 -17.65 -10.46
N GLY A 31 -0.82 -18.70 -9.85
CA GLY A 31 -1.68 -18.61 -8.65
C GLY A 31 -3.04 -17.97 -8.92
N THR A 32 -3.57 -18.09 -10.14
CA THR A 32 -4.86 -17.53 -10.55
C THR A 32 -5.76 -18.62 -11.11
N ASN A 33 -6.88 -18.26 -11.71
CA ASN A 33 -7.84 -19.20 -12.32
C ASN A 33 -8.03 -18.90 -13.82
N ARG A 34 -8.65 -19.84 -14.52
CA ARG A 34 -8.90 -19.76 -15.96
C ARG A 34 -9.57 -18.45 -16.37
N SER A 35 -10.66 -18.10 -15.72
CA SER A 35 -11.45 -16.92 -16.09
C SER A 35 -10.67 -15.62 -15.91
N ALA A 36 -9.95 -15.49 -14.81
CA ALA A 36 -9.11 -14.32 -14.55
C ALA A 36 -7.97 -14.20 -15.56
N LEU A 37 -7.31 -15.31 -15.90
CA LEU A 37 -6.23 -15.31 -16.87
C LEU A 37 -6.70 -14.96 -18.27
N ILE A 38 -7.81 -15.57 -18.74
CA ILE A 38 -8.39 -15.26 -20.06
C ILE A 38 -8.77 -13.78 -20.12
N ASN A 39 -9.45 -13.26 -19.08
CA ASN A 39 -9.82 -11.84 -19.03
C ASN A 39 -8.59 -10.93 -19.13
N GLN A 40 -7.51 -11.27 -18.43
CA GLN A 40 -6.29 -10.47 -18.45
C GLN A 40 -5.59 -10.53 -19.82
N ILE A 41 -5.53 -11.70 -20.44
CA ILE A 41 -4.95 -11.86 -21.80
C ILE A 41 -5.73 -11.01 -22.81
N LEU A 42 -7.06 -11.08 -22.77
CA LEU A 42 -7.91 -10.30 -23.66
C LEU A 42 -7.80 -8.80 -23.40
N ALA A 43 -7.74 -8.40 -22.13
CA ALA A 43 -7.54 -7.00 -21.73
C ALA A 43 -6.20 -6.47 -22.26
N ASP A 44 -5.12 -7.22 -22.09
CA ASP A 44 -3.78 -6.86 -22.56
C ASP A 44 -3.77 -6.75 -24.10
N TYR A 45 -4.39 -7.69 -24.78
CA TYR A 45 -4.48 -7.69 -26.24
C TYR A 45 -5.28 -6.48 -26.79
N THR A 46 -6.33 -6.09 -26.09
CA THR A 46 -7.21 -4.97 -26.47
C THR A 46 -6.78 -3.63 -25.87
N SER A 47 -5.69 -3.61 -25.13
CA SER A 47 -5.18 -2.42 -24.42
C SER A 47 -6.17 -1.83 -23.40
N VAL A 48 -6.99 -2.68 -22.79
CA VAL A 48 -7.88 -2.31 -21.69
C VAL A 48 -7.17 -2.54 -20.37
N VAL A 49 -7.06 -1.49 -19.55
CA VAL A 49 -6.45 -1.59 -18.22
C VAL A 49 -7.48 -2.10 -17.23
N THR A 50 -7.27 -3.31 -16.70
CA THR A 50 -8.11 -3.88 -15.65
C THR A 50 -7.75 -3.29 -14.28
N PRO A 51 -8.67 -3.31 -13.27
CA PRO A 51 -8.35 -2.90 -11.91
C PRO A 51 -7.15 -3.68 -11.32
N GLU A 52 -7.07 -4.96 -11.59
CA GLU A 52 -5.96 -5.82 -11.15
C GLU A 52 -4.63 -5.38 -11.76
N ARG A 53 -4.61 -5.05 -13.05
CA ARG A 53 -3.41 -4.54 -13.74
C ARG A 53 -3.02 -3.15 -13.22
N ARG A 54 -4.00 -2.31 -12.90
CA ARG A 54 -3.75 -1.00 -12.30
C ARG A 54 -3.05 -1.11 -10.94
N ILE A 55 -3.53 -2.02 -10.08
CA ILE A 55 -2.90 -2.29 -8.78
C ILE A 55 -1.45 -2.75 -8.97
N GLU A 56 -1.21 -3.68 -9.88
CA GLU A 56 0.13 -4.18 -10.20
C GLU A 56 1.05 -3.05 -10.69
N ASN A 57 0.55 -2.18 -11.55
CA ASN A 57 1.30 -1.01 -12.01
C ASN A 57 1.66 -0.06 -10.85
N ILE A 58 0.74 0.18 -9.93
CA ILE A 58 0.99 1.00 -8.74
C ILE A 58 2.12 0.36 -7.90
N PHE A 59 2.08 -0.95 -7.67
CA PHE A 59 3.11 -1.65 -6.90
C PHE A 59 4.49 -1.60 -7.57
N HIS A 60 4.56 -1.75 -8.88
CA HIS A 60 5.81 -1.58 -9.63
C HIS A 60 6.38 -0.17 -9.50
N GLU A 61 5.53 0.84 -9.57
CA GLU A 61 5.95 2.23 -9.37
C GLU A 61 6.44 2.48 -7.94
N ILE A 62 5.76 1.96 -6.92
CA ILE A 62 6.20 2.05 -5.52
C ILE A 62 7.58 1.40 -5.36
N GLU A 63 7.77 0.21 -5.92
CA GLU A 63 9.07 -0.49 -5.89
C GLU A 63 10.20 0.39 -6.43
N GLN A 64 9.96 1.08 -7.54
CA GLN A 64 10.94 1.98 -8.15
C GLN A 64 11.19 3.23 -7.30
N LEU A 65 10.15 3.79 -6.71
CA LEU A 65 10.25 5.00 -5.89
C LEU A 65 10.97 4.77 -4.56
N VAL A 66 10.88 3.58 -3.98
CA VAL A 66 11.57 3.26 -2.71
C VAL A 66 12.98 2.71 -2.90
N ALA A 67 13.32 2.20 -4.08
CA ALA A 67 14.62 1.59 -4.36
C ALA A 67 15.82 2.49 -4.02
N PRO A 68 15.83 3.80 -4.33
CA PRO A 68 16.96 4.68 -3.98
C PRO A 68 17.19 4.83 -2.48
N ALA A 69 16.15 4.71 -1.66
CA ALA A 69 16.24 4.89 -0.20
C ALA A 69 16.98 3.74 0.50
N ARG A 70 17.06 2.56 -0.09
CA ARG A 70 17.70 1.33 0.42
C ARG A 70 17.22 0.83 1.79
N ASP A 71 16.46 1.63 2.51
CA ASP A 71 15.94 1.30 3.85
C ASP A 71 14.71 0.42 3.80
N LEU A 72 13.97 0.48 2.70
CA LEU A 72 12.73 -0.25 2.48
C LEU A 72 12.93 -1.31 1.40
N VAL A 73 12.64 -2.56 1.73
CA VAL A 73 12.75 -3.68 0.80
C VAL A 73 11.34 -4.09 0.35
N PRO A 74 10.96 -3.80 -0.90
CA PRO A 74 9.64 -4.12 -1.42
C PRO A 74 9.52 -5.58 -1.81
N PHE A 75 8.33 -6.13 -1.64
CA PHE A 75 7.96 -7.45 -2.14
C PHE A 75 6.48 -7.50 -2.47
N PHE A 76 6.15 -8.01 -3.64
CA PHE A 76 4.78 -8.41 -4.00
C PHE A 76 4.82 -9.56 -5.00
N ALA A 77 3.86 -10.47 -4.88
CA ALA A 77 3.68 -11.55 -5.84
C ALA A 77 2.80 -11.09 -7.01
N PRO A 78 2.98 -11.65 -8.22
CA PRO A 78 2.05 -11.40 -9.33
C PRO A 78 0.61 -11.73 -8.93
N HIS A 79 -0.35 -10.99 -9.48
CA HIS A 79 -1.80 -11.18 -9.28
C HIS A 79 -2.29 -11.04 -7.84
N THR A 80 -1.52 -10.37 -6.97
CA THR A 80 -1.96 -10.04 -5.62
C THR A 80 -2.41 -8.58 -5.53
N THR A 81 -3.24 -8.29 -4.54
CA THR A 81 -3.73 -6.93 -4.24
C THR A 81 -3.00 -6.29 -3.06
N SER A 82 -1.94 -6.93 -2.58
CA SER A 82 -1.12 -6.43 -1.48
C SER A 82 0.37 -6.53 -1.79
N MET A 83 1.12 -5.55 -1.28
CA MET A 83 2.57 -5.58 -1.26
C MET A 83 3.08 -5.31 0.14
N SER A 84 4.30 -5.75 0.42
CA SER A 84 4.98 -5.43 1.67
C SER A 84 6.27 -4.66 1.41
N LEU A 85 6.57 -3.77 2.34
CA LEU A 85 7.83 -3.05 2.42
C LEU A 85 8.43 -3.33 3.79
N LYS A 86 9.61 -3.89 3.85
CA LYS A 86 10.28 -4.21 5.12
C LYS A 86 11.41 -3.23 5.40
N SER A 87 11.46 -2.78 6.64
CA SER A 87 12.49 -1.87 7.14
C SER A 87 13.10 -2.45 8.41
N SER A 88 14.43 -2.35 8.55
CA SER A 88 15.15 -2.85 9.71
C SER A 88 15.50 -1.71 10.67
N LEU A 89 15.32 -1.95 11.96
CA LEU A 89 15.74 -1.01 13.01
C LEU A 89 17.17 -1.31 13.46
N GLU A 90 17.90 -0.26 13.83
CA GLU A 90 19.25 -0.36 14.40
C GLU A 90 19.20 -0.64 15.90
N TYR A 91 18.68 -1.82 16.27
CA TYR A 91 18.63 -2.32 17.63
C TYR A 91 19.23 -3.73 17.70
N LYS A 92 19.52 -4.18 18.92
CA LYS A 92 19.94 -5.57 19.16
C LYS A 92 18.94 -6.53 18.48
N TYR A 93 19.45 -7.50 17.71
CA TYR A 93 18.70 -8.43 16.88
C TYR A 93 17.95 -7.83 15.68
N ARG A 94 18.17 -6.57 15.35
CA ARG A 94 17.60 -5.85 14.20
C ARG A 94 16.10 -6.15 13.99
N PRO A 95 15.22 -5.70 14.90
CA PRO A 95 13.78 -5.89 14.71
C PRO A 95 13.34 -5.26 13.38
N THR A 96 12.36 -5.87 12.73
CA THR A 96 11.85 -5.40 11.44
C THR A 96 10.49 -4.75 11.63
N VAL A 97 10.25 -3.68 10.87
CA VAL A 97 8.94 -3.12 10.65
C VAL A 97 8.48 -3.52 9.25
N LYS A 98 7.27 -4.04 9.15
CA LYS A 98 6.66 -4.41 7.90
C LYS A 98 5.51 -3.46 7.60
N TYR A 99 5.60 -2.78 6.47
CA TYR A 99 4.49 -1.98 5.91
C TYR A 99 3.77 -2.84 4.90
N GLU A 100 2.49 -3.04 5.11
CA GLU A 100 1.65 -3.85 4.24
C GLU A 100 0.60 -2.95 3.60
N VAL A 101 0.68 -2.79 2.28
CA VAL A 101 -0.24 -1.97 1.49
C VAL A 101 -1.18 -2.92 0.76
N ALA A 102 -2.46 -2.86 1.09
CA ALA A 102 -3.51 -3.59 0.39
C ALA A 102 -4.36 -2.58 -0.38
N LEU A 103 -4.46 -2.74 -1.70
CA LEU A 103 -5.28 -1.88 -2.53
C LEU A 103 -6.59 -2.58 -2.89
N TYR A 104 -7.69 -1.83 -2.79
CA TYR A 104 -8.99 -2.31 -3.17
C TYR A 104 -9.14 -2.19 -4.69
N GLY A 105 -9.63 -3.25 -5.32
CA GLY A 105 -10.13 -3.14 -6.68
C GLY A 105 -11.52 -2.53 -6.65
N ASP A 106 -12.40 -2.98 -7.54
CA ASP A 106 -13.79 -2.51 -7.60
C ASP A 106 -14.69 -3.06 -6.47
N LYS A 107 -14.10 -3.77 -5.51
CA LYS A 107 -14.86 -4.53 -4.49
C LYS A 107 -15.22 -3.73 -3.26
N GLN A 108 -14.52 -2.65 -2.97
CA GLN A 108 -14.71 -1.83 -1.77
C GLN A 108 -14.52 -0.36 -2.09
N GLU A 109 -15.16 0.51 -1.31
CA GLU A 109 -14.94 1.94 -1.38
C GLU A 109 -13.56 2.31 -0.80
N GLY A 110 -12.98 3.37 -1.31
CA GLY A 110 -11.66 3.85 -0.91
C GLY A 110 -10.54 3.27 -1.77
N LEU A 111 -9.31 3.70 -1.49
CA LEU A 111 -8.13 3.26 -2.21
C LEU A 111 -7.60 1.94 -1.68
N GLY A 112 -7.52 1.80 -0.36
CA GLY A 112 -6.91 0.64 0.27
C GLY A 112 -6.66 0.82 1.75
N GLU A 113 -5.70 0.07 2.26
CA GLU A 113 -5.33 0.03 3.66
C GLU A 113 -3.83 -0.12 3.82
N LEU A 114 -3.27 0.60 4.77
CA LEU A 114 -1.89 0.44 5.22
C LEU A 114 -1.88 -0.18 6.61
N ALA A 115 -1.14 -1.28 6.78
CA ALA A 115 -0.83 -1.86 8.07
C ALA A 115 0.67 -1.73 8.35
N VAL A 116 1.01 -1.18 9.51
CA VAL A 116 2.38 -1.14 10.02
C VAL A 116 2.49 -2.20 11.10
N ILE A 117 3.31 -3.22 10.87
CA ILE A 117 3.42 -4.39 11.74
C ILE A 117 4.83 -4.44 12.30
N PHE A 118 4.93 -4.45 13.61
CA PHE A 118 6.18 -4.49 14.34
C PHE A 118 6.20 -5.70 15.27
N ARG A 119 7.26 -6.49 15.18
CA ARG A 119 7.46 -7.67 16.04
C ARG A 119 8.76 -7.54 16.81
N THR A 120 8.65 -7.60 18.11
CA THR A 120 9.80 -7.60 19.02
C THR A 120 9.46 -8.38 20.28
N GLN A 121 10.48 -8.93 20.91
CA GLN A 121 10.38 -9.51 22.26
C GLN A 121 10.68 -8.47 23.35
N SER A 122 11.16 -7.29 22.99
CA SER A 122 11.41 -6.19 23.92
C SER A 122 10.11 -5.48 24.28
N ALA A 123 9.66 -5.63 25.51
CA ALA A 123 8.47 -4.94 26.01
C ALA A 123 8.65 -3.40 25.96
N GLN A 124 9.84 -2.91 26.24
CA GLN A 124 10.15 -1.47 26.20
C GLN A 124 10.05 -0.94 24.77
N LEU A 125 10.60 -1.63 23.79
CA LEU A 125 10.55 -1.23 22.39
C LEU A 125 9.12 -1.28 21.85
N LEU A 126 8.36 -2.31 22.22
CA LEU A 126 6.94 -2.43 21.86
C LEU A 126 6.13 -1.27 22.42
N GLN A 127 6.38 -0.87 23.67
CA GLN A 127 5.73 0.27 24.30
C GLN A 127 6.05 1.58 23.57
N SER A 128 7.32 1.81 23.24
CA SER A 128 7.75 3.00 22.51
C SER A 128 7.10 3.05 21.11
N MET A 129 7.00 1.94 20.41
CA MET A 129 6.34 1.85 19.12
C MET A 129 4.83 2.16 19.24
N THR A 130 4.18 1.61 20.26
CA THR A 130 2.75 1.88 20.52
C THR A 130 2.52 3.36 20.81
N GLN A 131 3.41 4.00 21.57
CA GLN A 131 3.37 5.44 21.82
C GLN A 131 3.55 6.25 20.52
N PHE A 132 4.44 5.81 19.64
CA PHE A 132 4.60 6.45 18.33
C PHE A 132 3.33 6.32 17.48
N PHE A 133 2.68 5.18 17.44
CA PHE A 133 1.42 4.99 16.72
C PHE A 133 0.32 5.96 17.20
N ARG A 134 0.22 6.13 18.53
CA ARG A 134 -0.73 7.09 19.13
C ARG A 134 -0.37 8.53 18.79
N LEU A 135 0.91 8.87 18.85
CA LEU A 135 1.39 10.20 18.44
C LEU A 135 1.06 10.47 16.97
N TRP A 136 1.33 9.52 16.09
CA TRP A 136 1.06 9.65 14.67
C TRP A 136 -0.43 9.89 14.39
N LYS A 137 -1.29 9.07 14.98
CA LYS A 137 -2.75 9.26 14.87
C LYS A 137 -3.19 10.64 15.35
N ARG A 138 -2.67 11.09 16.48
CA ARG A 138 -2.99 12.42 17.03
C ARG A 138 -2.56 13.53 16.07
N ILE A 139 -1.39 13.41 15.46
CA ILE A 139 -0.89 14.39 14.48
C ILE A 139 -1.81 14.39 13.25
N GLU A 140 -2.16 13.24 12.73
CA GLU A 140 -3.06 13.13 11.58
C GLU A 140 -4.46 13.69 11.91
N ASP A 141 -5.01 13.36 13.06
CA ASP A 141 -6.31 13.90 13.50
C ASP A 141 -6.31 15.44 13.57
N ALA A 142 -5.17 16.04 13.92
CA ALA A 142 -5.04 17.49 14.03
C ALA A 142 -4.80 18.21 12.70
N HIS A 143 -4.10 17.58 11.76
CA HIS A 143 -3.57 18.25 10.57
C HIS A 143 -4.05 17.71 9.23
N LEU A 144 -4.54 16.47 9.19
CA LEU A 144 -5.01 15.89 7.95
C LEU A 144 -6.38 16.45 7.58
N SER A 145 -6.52 16.98 6.36
CA SER A 145 -7.77 17.54 5.85
C SER A 145 -8.09 17.00 4.46
N GLY A 146 -9.37 16.91 4.14
CA GLY A 146 -9.84 16.41 2.85
C GLY A 146 -9.95 14.89 2.73
N VAL A 147 -9.40 14.15 3.68
CA VAL A 147 -9.57 12.70 3.85
C VAL A 147 -9.79 12.40 5.32
N GLU A 148 -10.60 11.41 5.60
CA GLU A 148 -10.95 10.98 6.98
C GLU A 148 -10.64 9.49 7.14
N PRO A 149 -9.38 9.12 7.47
CA PRO A 149 -9.02 7.72 7.62
C PRO A 149 -9.67 7.08 8.84
N ASP A 150 -9.99 5.80 8.73
CA ASP A 150 -10.27 4.94 9.86
C ASP A 150 -8.97 4.32 10.38
N TYR A 151 -8.84 4.22 11.69
CA TYR A 151 -7.65 3.70 12.37
C TYR A 151 -8.00 2.52 13.26
N ALA A 152 -7.06 1.57 13.34
CA ALA A 152 -7.08 0.55 14.36
C ALA A 152 -5.67 0.40 14.94
N LEU A 153 -5.54 0.50 16.26
CA LEU A 153 -4.27 0.43 16.97
C LEU A 153 -4.28 -0.80 17.88
N TYR A 154 -3.26 -1.63 17.71
CA TYR A 154 -3.00 -2.81 18.52
C TYR A 154 -1.57 -2.76 19.05
N ASP A 155 -1.22 -3.66 19.93
CA ASP A 155 0.17 -3.83 20.34
C ASP A 155 1.01 -4.29 19.14
N GLY A 156 1.94 -3.44 18.72
CA GLY A 156 2.82 -3.74 17.58
C GLY A 156 2.15 -3.67 16.21
N LYS A 157 0.91 -3.16 16.11
CA LYS A 157 0.23 -3.02 14.82
C LYS A 157 -0.61 -1.75 14.76
N PHE A 158 -0.40 -0.99 13.69
CA PHE A 158 -1.17 0.19 13.34
C PHE A 158 -1.80 -0.02 11.98
N VAL A 159 -3.09 0.17 11.87
CA VAL A 159 -3.84 0.02 10.62
C VAL A 159 -4.54 1.33 10.30
N ARG A 160 -4.48 1.74 9.05
CA ARG A 160 -5.06 2.98 8.56
C ARG A 160 -5.61 2.77 7.17
N THR A 161 -6.83 3.24 6.93
CA THR A 161 -7.40 3.27 5.59
C THR A 161 -6.74 4.34 4.73
N LEU A 162 -6.66 4.10 3.44
CA LEU A 162 -6.16 5.02 2.43
C LEU A 162 -7.32 5.46 1.55
N SER A 163 -7.39 6.76 1.27
CA SER A 163 -8.43 7.35 0.42
C SER A 163 -7.82 8.41 -0.47
N LEU A 164 -8.39 8.59 -1.64
CA LEU A 164 -8.02 9.68 -2.55
C LEU A 164 -9.03 10.83 -2.40
N PRO A 165 -8.57 12.09 -2.46
CA PRO A 165 -9.50 13.21 -2.52
C PRO A 165 -10.42 13.07 -3.74
N PRO A 166 -11.73 13.42 -3.61
CA PRO A 166 -12.72 13.18 -4.66
C PRO A 166 -12.75 14.24 -5.77
N ASP A 167 -11.69 15.02 -5.94
CA ASP A 167 -11.64 16.17 -6.82
C ASP A 167 -11.37 15.83 -8.30
N HIS A 168 -10.63 14.75 -8.57
CA HIS A 168 -10.34 14.25 -9.92
C HIS A 168 -9.87 12.79 -9.91
N ASP A 169 -9.67 12.22 -11.09
CA ASP A 169 -9.08 10.90 -11.26
C ASP A 169 -7.55 11.01 -11.17
N TYR A 170 -6.94 10.13 -10.37
CA TYR A 170 -5.50 10.08 -10.18
C TYR A 170 -4.86 8.98 -11.02
N THR A 171 -3.67 9.26 -11.54
CA THR A 171 -2.89 8.26 -12.27
C THR A 171 -2.27 7.23 -11.31
N SER A 172 -1.87 6.08 -11.85
CA SER A 172 -1.14 5.07 -11.07
C SER A 172 0.15 5.62 -10.48
N GLU A 173 0.87 6.48 -11.20
CA GLU A 173 2.10 7.13 -10.76
C GLU A 173 1.85 8.11 -9.61
N GLU A 174 0.79 8.91 -9.70
CA GLU A 174 0.40 9.84 -8.62
C GLU A 174 0.04 9.08 -7.34
N ILE A 175 -0.73 8.00 -7.45
CA ILE A 175 -1.11 7.15 -6.31
C ILE A 175 0.12 6.48 -5.70
N ALA A 176 0.98 5.91 -6.54
CA ALA A 176 2.21 5.26 -6.09
C ALA A 176 3.14 6.22 -5.35
N ARG A 177 3.28 7.46 -5.85
CA ARG A 177 4.09 8.48 -5.19
C ARG A 177 3.51 8.88 -3.85
N ALA A 178 2.20 9.07 -3.75
CA ALA A 178 1.55 9.42 -2.49
C ALA A 178 1.76 8.33 -1.43
N ILE A 179 1.57 7.06 -1.79
CA ILE A 179 1.80 5.93 -0.89
C ILE A 179 3.27 5.82 -0.49
N SER A 180 4.17 5.90 -1.47
CA SER A 180 5.62 5.82 -1.24
C SER A 180 6.11 6.93 -0.31
N ASP A 181 5.71 8.16 -0.56
CA ASP A 181 6.09 9.33 0.26
C ASP A 181 5.55 9.18 1.69
N TYR A 182 4.33 8.71 1.84
CA TYR A 182 3.72 8.46 3.15
C TYR A 182 4.49 7.40 3.95
N VAL A 183 4.78 6.26 3.35
CA VAL A 183 5.51 5.17 4.02
C VAL A 183 6.93 5.60 4.36
N GLN A 184 7.62 6.30 3.46
CA GLN A 184 8.98 6.80 3.71
C GLN A 184 9.01 7.84 4.83
N LEU A 185 8.05 8.74 4.88
CA LEU A 185 7.94 9.72 5.97
C LEU A 185 7.69 9.03 7.30
N PHE A 186 6.73 8.12 7.34
CA PHE A 186 6.41 7.35 8.54
C PHE A 186 7.65 6.60 9.06
N ASP A 187 8.34 5.88 8.20
CA ASP A 187 9.53 5.10 8.56
C ASP A 187 10.64 5.98 9.11
N ARG A 188 10.91 7.10 8.46
CA ARG A 188 11.94 8.05 8.88
C ARG A 188 11.63 8.66 10.25
N LEU A 189 10.42 9.14 10.44
CA LEU A 189 10.02 9.79 11.69
C LEU A 189 9.90 8.79 12.85
N MET A 190 9.42 7.58 12.58
CA MET A 190 9.38 6.50 13.55
C MET A 190 10.79 6.13 14.03
N LYS A 191 11.73 5.94 13.13
CA LYS A 191 13.13 5.63 13.47
C LYS A 191 13.76 6.75 14.30
N ALA A 192 13.54 8.01 13.93
CA ALA A 192 14.06 9.16 14.65
C ALA A 192 13.44 9.28 16.06
N TYR A 193 12.14 9.02 16.18
CA TYR A 193 11.46 8.99 17.48
C TYR A 193 12.01 7.88 18.38
N LEU A 194 12.15 6.67 17.88
CA LEU A 194 12.69 5.55 18.66
C LEU A 194 14.15 5.76 19.06
N ALA A 195 14.92 6.44 18.26
CA ALA A 195 16.31 6.82 18.56
C ALA A 195 16.43 8.03 19.52
N GLY A 196 15.31 8.64 19.90
CA GLY A 196 15.32 9.84 20.74
C GLY A 196 15.84 11.09 20.03
N LYS A 197 15.92 11.08 18.71
CA LYS A 197 16.45 12.20 17.91
C LYS A 197 15.51 13.40 17.89
N TYR A 198 14.21 13.16 17.85
CA TYR A 198 13.19 14.20 17.78
C TYR A 198 12.17 14.05 18.92
N THR A 199 11.76 15.17 19.47
CA THR A 199 10.63 15.25 20.41
C THR A 199 9.30 15.14 19.66
N PRO A 200 8.18 14.81 20.33
CA PRO A 200 6.87 14.83 19.70
C PRO A 200 6.52 16.13 18.96
N PRO A 201 6.77 17.34 19.49
CA PRO A 201 6.54 18.57 18.71
C PRO A 201 7.40 18.69 17.46
N GLU A 202 8.65 18.22 17.50
CA GLU A 202 9.52 18.21 16.34
C GLU A 202 9.04 17.23 15.26
N ILE A 203 8.56 16.04 15.65
CA ILE A 203 7.92 15.06 14.75
C ILE A 203 6.71 15.71 14.07
N GLU A 204 5.84 16.39 14.83
CA GLU A 204 4.67 17.07 14.31
C GLU A 204 5.05 18.17 13.30
N ALA A 205 6.06 18.97 13.59
CA ALA A 205 6.55 20.02 12.70
C ALA A 205 7.08 19.44 11.37
N LEU A 206 7.82 18.33 11.43
CA LEU A 206 8.33 17.64 10.23
C LEU A 206 7.20 17.03 9.40
N TYR A 207 6.20 16.46 10.05
CA TYR A 207 5.00 15.97 9.38
C TYR A 207 4.29 17.11 8.64
N CYS A 208 4.04 18.23 9.30
CA CYS A 208 3.39 19.39 8.69
C CYS A 208 4.17 19.95 7.50
N ALA A 209 5.50 20.04 7.60
CA ALA A 209 6.35 20.49 6.52
C ALA A 209 6.27 19.59 5.29
N GLN A 210 6.23 18.28 5.50
CA GLN A 210 6.07 17.31 4.39
C GLN A 210 4.67 17.39 3.78
N GLN A 211 3.63 17.55 4.61
CA GLN A 211 2.26 17.68 4.14
C GLN A 211 2.06 18.87 3.20
N GLN A 212 2.70 20.00 3.48
CA GLN A 212 2.68 21.18 2.62
C GLN A 212 3.31 20.93 1.24
N ARG A 213 4.24 19.98 1.15
CA ARG A 213 4.92 19.59 -0.10
C ARG A 213 4.24 18.48 -0.85
N ALA A 214 3.34 17.75 -0.18
CA ALA A 214 2.65 16.62 -0.78
C ALA A 214 1.67 17.10 -1.85
N ALA A 215 1.76 16.51 -3.04
CA ALA A 215 0.82 16.79 -4.12
C ALA A 215 -0.57 16.21 -3.82
N ILE A 216 -0.62 15.09 -3.11
CA ILE A 216 -1.84 14.37 -2.77
C ILE A 216 -1.76 13.92 -1.30
N LEU A 217 -2.84 14.16 -0.55
CA LEU A 217 -3.05 13.61 0.78
C LEU A 217 -3.93 12.36 0.67
N ILE A 218 -3.48 11.27 1.27
CA ILE A 218 -4.18 9.98 1.23
C ILE A 218 -4.60 9.50 2.61
#